data_39b8155e5bf2f2586b144db880b50188
#
_entry.id   39b8155e5bf2f2586b144db880b50188
#
_cell.length_a   1.000
_cell.length_b   1.000
_cell.length_c   1.000
_cell.angle_alpha   90.00
_cell.angle_beta   90.00
_cell.angle_gamma   90.00
#
_symmetry.space_group_name_H-M   'P 1'
#
loop_
_entity.id
_entity.type
_entity.pdbx_description
1 polymer ?
#
loop_
_entity_poly.entity_id
_entity_poly.type
_entity_poly.pdbx_seq_one_letter_code
_entity_poly.pdbx_strand_id
1 'polypeptide(L)'
;MLAGLLVLGAGAAAWAYLRLDGNIRGVDIDQALGDDRPARSTATPAPSPYGDASPLPAGPLNLLVLGSDSRSGAENRKLGGGPEGGARSDTAMVVHLDAGRTSATVVSIPRDTLVDRPSCPAEDGDTTRPASGVMFNTAYEVGGPVCAVKTVEALTGVRMDHYVEIDFAGFARLVDALGGVTVTTREDIDDDRSHLTLDAGTHHLDGEQALALARTRYDVGDGSDLNRITLQQDLVRALVRQITALDLPANPAALFRAADALTGGLTTDTGLDSLGELASLARSLEGLTADRVTTVTMPVLPAPSDPNRVVPDEPEAGRLWTSLT
;
A
#
# COMPACT_ATOMS: atom_id res chain seq x y z
N MET A 1 -28.09 18.54 32.44
CA MET A 1 -26.83 18.87 31.75
C MET A 1 -26.04 17.63 31.36
N LEU A 2 -25.83 16.63 32.23
CA LEU A 2 -25.04 15.41 31.89
C LEU A 2 -25.65 14.62 30.73
N ALA A 3 -26.98 14.42 30.70
CA ALA A 3 -27.70 13.71 29.64
C ALA A 3 -27.53 14.42 28.26
N GLY A 4 -27.56 15.75 28.23
CA GLY A 4 -27.36 16.52 27.01
C GLY A 4 -25.95 16.37 26.45
N LEU A 5 -24.92 16.35 27.31
CA LEU A 5 -23.52 16.11 26.91
C LEU A 5 -23.31 14.69 26.38
N LEU A 6 -23.96 13.69 26.99
CA LEU A 6 -23.88 12.30 26.50
C LEU A 6 -24.54 12.13 25.12
N VAL A 7 -25.68 12.79 24.90
CA VAL A 7 -26.39 12.75 23.61
C VAL A 7 -25.54 13.44 22.50
N LEU A 8 -24.95 14.60 22.81
CA LEU A 8 -24.07 15.31 21.88
C LEU A 8 -22.81 14.49 21.58
N GLY A 9 -22.21 13.88 22.61
CA GLY A 9 -21.04 13.02 22.44
C GLY A 9 -21.34 11.77 21.58
N ALA A 10 -22.47 11.11 21.83
CA ALA A 10 -22.90 9.96 21.04
C ALA A 10 -23.23 10.35 19.59
N GLY A 11 -23.86 11.52 19.39
CA GLY A 11 -24.15 12.05 18.05
C GLY A 11 -22.88 12.38 17.25
N ALA A 12 -21.89 13.00 17.90
CA ALA A 12 -20.60 13.29 17.28
C ALA A 12 -19.82 12.01 16.91
N ALA A 13 -19.81 11.01 17.79
CA ALA A 13 -19.18 9.72 17.54
C ALA A 13 -19.85 8.96 16.39
N ALA A 14 -21.17 8.93 16.36
CA ALA A 14 -21.93 8.30 15.26
C ALA A 14 -21.69 9.01 13.93
N TRP A 15 -21.67 10.34 13.92
CA TRP A 15 -21.35 11.12 12.72
C TRP A 15 -19.93 10.82 12.23
N ALA A 16 -18.95 10.82 13.14
CA ALA A 16 -17.58 10.51 12.79
C ALA A 16 -17.43 9.11 12.18
N TYR A 17 -18.07 8.11 12.81
CA TYR A 17 -18.09 6.73 12.31
C TYR A 17 -18.67 6.67 10.90
N LEU A 18 -19.88 7.19 10.69
CA LEU A 18 -20.55 7.14 9.38
C LEU A 18 -19.78 7.89 8.30
N ARG A 19 -19.10 8.99 8.66
CA ARG A 19 -18.25 9.74 7.74
C ARG A 19 -17.04 8.92 7.30
N LEU A 20 -16.31 8.33 8.24
CA LEU A 20 -15.09 7.57 7.96
C LEU A 20 -15.42 6.28 7.20
N ASP A 21 -16.44 5.58 7.60
CA ASP A 21 -16.91 4.35 6.98
C ASP A 21 -17.37 4.59 5.53
N GLY A 22 -18.14 5.66 5.30
CA GLY A 22 -18.62 6.05 3.97
C GLY A 22 -17.54 6.58 3.01
N ASN A 23 -16.31 6.84 3.47
CA ASN A 23 -15.19 7.23 2.62
C ASN A 23 -14.51 6.03 1.94
N ILE A 24 -14.58 4.84 2.55
CA ILE A 24 -13.85 3.65 2.11
C ILE A 24 -14.53 3.06 0.88
N ARG A 25 -13.74 2.68 -0.12
CA ARG A 25 -14.24 2.03 -1.33
C ARG A 25 -13.82 0.57 -1.33
N GLY A 26 -14.79 -0.35 -1.37
CA GLY A 26 -14.56 -1.78 -1.46
C GLY A 26 -14.55 -2.30 -2.90
N VAL A 27 -13.65 -3.23 -3.21
CA VAL A 27 -13.61 -4.00 -4.46
C VAL A 27 -13.68 -5.47 -4.10
N ASP A 28 -14.64 -6.20 -4.65
CA ASP A 28 -14.80 -7.62 -4.35
C ASP A 28 -13.80 -8.47 -5.15
N ILE A 29 -12.59 -8.58 -4.61
CA ILE A 29 -11.50 -9.35 -5.20
C ILE A 29 -11.78 -10.86 -5.14
N ASP A 30 -12.31 -11.35 -4.04
CA ASP A 30 -12.56 -12.79 -3.84
C ASP A 30 -13.66 -13.29 -4.78
N GLN A 31 -14.75 -12.56 -4.93
CA GLN A 31 -15.80 -12.91 -5.89
C GLN A 31 -15.30 -12.85 -7.34
N ALA A 32 -14.53 -11.81 -7.67
CA ALA A 32 -14.04 -11.61 -9.03
C ALA A 32 -13.01 -12.68 -9.47
N LEU A 33 -12.15 -13.15 -8.56
CA LEU A 33 -11.11 -14.14 -8.84
C LEU A 33 -11.58 -15.59 -8.60
N GLY A 34 -12.59 -15.79 -7.74
CA GLY A 34 -13.09 -17.13 -7.38
C GLY A 34 -12.03 -18.01 -6.71
N ASP A 35 -12.13 -19.33 -6.93
CA ASP A 35 -11.29 -20.33 -6.26
C ASP A 35 -9.96 -20.61 -6.96
N ASP A 36 -9.74 -20.09 -8.18
CA ASP A 36 -8.50 -20.27 -8.95
C ASP A 36 -7.41 -19.29 -8.47
N ARG A 37 -7.01 -19.45 -7.20
CA ARG A 37 -6.01 -18.64 -6.51
C ARG A 37 -5.08 -19.52 -5.69
N PRO A 38 -3.86 -19.08 -5.33
CA PRO A 38 -2.99 -19.80 -4.41
C PRO A 38 -3.71 -20.12 -3.08
N ALA A 39 -3.34 -21.22 -2.46
CA ALA A 39 -3.91 -21.59 -1.16
C ALA A 39 -3.57 -20.54 -0.09
N ARG A 40 -4.50 -20.30 0.82
CA ARG A 40 -4.21 -19.47 2.01
C ARG A 40 -3.19 -20.18 2.89
N SER A 41 -2.31 -19.43 3.53
CA SER A 41 -1.41 -19.98 4.53
C SER A 41 -2.23 -20.62 5.68
N THR A 42 -1.90 -21.88 6.02
CA THR A 42 -2.61 -22.68 7.03
C THR A 42 -1.94 -22.63 8.40
N ALA A 43 -1.15 -21.61 8.70
CA ALA A 43 -0.52 -21.48 10.01
C ALA A 43 -1.58 -21.52 11.14
N THR A 44 -1.32 -22.34 12.15
CA THR A 44 -2.21 -22.52 13.30
C THR A 44 -2.43 -21.16 13.99
N PRO A 45 -3.69 -20.78 14.32
CA PRO A 45 -3.97 -19.53 15.00
C PRO A 45 -3.18 -19.39 16.29
N ALA A 46 -2.42 -18.32 16.45
CA ALA A 46 -1.95 -17.94 17.78
C ALA A 46 -3.17 -17.47 18.59
N PRO A 47 -3.31 -17.85 19.87
CA PRO A 47 -4.43 -17.38 20.69
C PRO A 47 -4.39 -15.85 20.74
N SER A 48 -5.45 -15.23 20.24
CA SER A 48 -5.60 -13.78 20.29
C SER A 48 -5.79 -13.33 21.75
N PRO A 49 -5.00 -12.39 22.26
CA PRO A 49 -5.21 -11.84 23.59
C PRO A 49 -6.55 -11.06 23.70
N TYR A 50 -7.25 -10.84 22.61
CA TYR A 50 -8.48 -10.04 22.52
C TYR A 50 -9.75 -10.87 22.27
N GLY A 51 -9.69 -12.20 22.38
CA GLY A 51 -10.84 -13.10 22.21
C GLY A 51 -11.20 -13.38 20.74
N ASP A 52 -12.22 -14.26 20.55
CA ASP A 52 -12.63 -14.83 19.26
C ASP A 52 -13.36 -13.85 18.30
N ALA A 53 -13.32 -12.55 18.56
CA ALA A 53 -14.07 -11.52 17.83
C ALA A 53 -13.28 -10.77 16.76
N SER A 54 -12.11 -11.28 16.34
CA SER A 54 -11.40 -10.65 15.21
C SER A 54 -11.94 -11.19 13.89
N PRO A 55 -12.46 -10.33 12.99
CA PRO A 55 -12.87 -10.75 11.64
C PRO A 55 -11.68 -11.14 10.76
N LEU A 56 -10.45 -10.87 11.21
CA LEU A 56 -9.25 -11.17 10.46
C LEU A 56 -8.88 -12.65 10.59
N PRO A 57 -8.44 -13.30 9.50
CA PRO A 57 -7.94 -14.65 9.53
C PRO A 57 -6.83 -14.81 10.57
N ALA A 58 -6.88 -15.90 11.30
CA ALA A 58 -5.77 -16.31 12.14
C ALA A 58 -4.62 -16.79 11.24
N GLY A 59 -3.38 -16.46 11.60
CA GLY A 59 -2.19 -16.80 10.80
C GLY A 59 -1.56 -15.58 10.13
N PRO A 60 -0.55 -15.78 9.29
CA PRO A 60 0.07 -14.71 8.55
C PRO A 60 -0.91 -14.09 7.55
N LEU A 61 -0.71 -12.83 7.20
CA LEU A 61 -1.49 -12.12 6.17
C LEU A 61 -0.57 -11.52 5.12
N ASN A 62 -1.01 -11.62 3.88
CA ASN A 62 -0.35 -10.98 2.76
C ASN A 62 -1.28 -9.89 2.18
N LEU A 63 -0.81 -8.66 2.19
CA LEU A 63 -1.53 -7.52 1.64
C LEU A 63 -0.81 -7.02 0.40
N LEU A 64 -1.52 -6.87 -0.71
CA LEU A 64 -1.02 -6.10 -1.85
C LEU A 64 -1.33 -4.62 -1.62
N VAL A 65 -0.29 -3.81 -1.49
CA VAL A 65 -0.40 -2.35 -1.33
C VAL A 65 0.03 -1.69 -2.63
N LEU A 66 -0.87 -0.91 -3.22
CA LEU A 66 -0.61 -0.13 -4.43
C LEU A 66 -0.68 1.37 -4.14
N GLY A 67 0.29 2.10 -4.70
CA GLY A 67 0.20 3.55 -4.85
C GLY A 67 -0.35 3.87 -6.23
N SER A 68 -1.51 4.50 -6.29
CA SER A 68 -2.18 4.83 -7.56
C SER A 68 -2.03 6.30 -7.90
N ASP A 69 -1.65 6.57 -9.15
CA ASP A 69 -1.74 7.90 -9.74
C ASP A 69 -3.17 8.23 -10.19
N SER A 70 -4.19 7.73 -9.47
CA SER A 70 -5.60 7.99 -9.78
C SER A 70 -5.81 9.46 -10.10
N ARG A 71 -6.29 9.73 -11.30
CA ARG A 71 -6.50 11.08 -11.82
C ARG A 71 -7.88 11.63 -11.47
N SER A 72 -8.65 10.88 -10.69
CA SER A 72 -9.96 11.29 -10.19
C SER A 72 -9.80 12.37 -9.12
N GLY A 73 -10.52 13.50 -9.31
CA GLY A 73 -10.51 14.61 -8.37
C GLY A 73 -9.51 15.73 -8.72
N ALA A 74 -9.85 16.95 -8.23
CA ALA A 74 -9.06 18.15 -8.51
C ALA A 74 -7.70 18.16 -7.80
N GLU A 75 -7.61 17.54 -6.62
CA GLU A 75 -6.38 17.47 -5.82
C GLU A 75 -5.36 16.54 -6.48
N ASN A 76 -5.76 15.33 -6.87
CA ASN A 76 -4.89 14.41 -7.58
C ASN A 76 -4.34 15.00 -8.89
N ARG A 77 -5.14 15.79 -9.62
CA ARG A 77 -4.67 16.49 -10.82
C ARG A 77 -3.60 17.53 -10.53
N LYS A 78 -3.67 18.24 -9.39
CA LYS A 78 -2.65 19.22 -8.97
C LYS A 78 -1.33 18.54 -8.59
N LEU A 79 -1.40 17.36 -8.00
CA LEU A 79 -0.26 16.58 -7.55
C LEU A 79 0.42 15.75 -8.67
N GLY A 80 0.09 16.02 -9.94
CA GLY A 80 0.77 15.42 -11.09
C GLY A 80 -0.05 14.40 -11.87
N GLY A 81 -1.36 14.32 -11.62
CA GLY A 81 -2.29 13.61 -12.49
C GLY A 81 -2.45 14.34 -13.83
N GLY A 82 -2.02 13.73 -14.95
CA GLY A 82 -2.17 14.32 -16.29
C GLY A 82 -3.61 14.26 -16.82
N PRO A 83 -3.92 14.95 -17.95
CA PRO A 83 -5.27 15.01 -18.51
C PRO A 83 -5.75 13.74 -19.20
N GLU A 84 -4.88 12.74 -19.40
CA GLU A 84 -5.22 11.53 -20.14
C GLU A 84 -5.66 10.40 -19.21
N GLY A 85 -6.76 9.73 -19.58
CA GLY A 85 -7.38 8.68 -18.78
C GLY A 85 -6.50 7.44 -18.58
N GLY A 86 -6.62 6.82 -17.42
CA GLY A 86 -5.96 5.60 -16.98
C GLY A 86 -5.23 5.83 -15.65
N ALA A 87 -5.54 5.03 -14.64
CA ALA A 87 -4.76 4.97 -13.43
C ALA A 87 -3.63 3.95 -13.64
N ARG A 88 -2.43 4.26 -13.16
CA ARG A 88 -1.30 3.33 -13.12
C ARG A 88 -0.86 3.13 -11.69
N SER A 89 -0.44 1.93 -11.39
CA SER A 89 0.24 1.67 -10.15
C SER A 89 1.74 1.92 -10.35
N ASP A 90 2.22 3.03 -9.81
CA ASP A 90 3.65 3.36 -9.84
C ASP A 90 4.43 2.73 -8.67
N THR A 91 3.72 2.24 -7.66
CA THR A 91 4.28 1.56 -6.49
C THR A 91 3.47 0.30 -6.21
N ALA A 92 4.14 -0.83 -6.12
CA ALA A 92 3.55 -2.10 -5.73
C ALA A 92 4.39 -2.77 -4.64
N MET A 93 3.76 -3.07 -3.53
CA MET A 93 4.40 -3.71 -2.39
C MET A 93 3.53 -4.87 -1.89
N VAL A 94 4.15 -6.01 -1.64
CA VAL A 94 3.52 -7.10 -0.87
C VAL A 94 3.97 -6.95 0.57
N VAL A 95 3.02 -6.73 1.47
CA VAL A 95 3.25 -6.66 2.92
C VAL A 95 2.85 -8.00 3.52
N HIS A 96 3.85 -8.75 3.94
CA HIS A 96 3.65 -9.99 4.70
C HIS A 96 3.71 -9.68 6.19
N LEU A 97 2.64 -10.00 6.90
CA LEU A 97 2.55 -9.93 8.36
C LEU A 97 2.67 -11.34 8.94
N ASP A 98 3.58 -11.54 9.87
CA ASP A 98 3.71 -12.82 10.55
C ASP A 98 2.43 -13.22 11.32
N ALA A 99 2.30 -14.50 11.67
CA ALA A 99 1.11 -15.00 12.39
C ALA A 99 0.87 -14.29 13.73
N GLY A 100 1.93 -13.79 14.35
CA GLY A 100 1.87 -13.03 15.61
C GLY A 100 1.61 -11.55 15.44
N ARG A 101 1.60 -11.03 14.21
CA ARG A 101 1.46 -9.60 13.89
C ARG A 101 2.52 -8.72 14.55
N THR A 102 3.67 -9.29 14.90
CA THR A 102 4.75 -8.59 15.59
C THR A 102 5.91 -8.22 14.66
N SER A 103 5.95 -8.78 13.47
CA SER A 103 6.90 -8.42 12.42
C SER A 103 6.23 -8.33 11.06
N ALA A 104 6.84 -7.55 10.17
CA ALA A 104 6.39 -7.38 8.80
C ALA A 104 7.56 -7.44 7.83
N THR A 105 7.34 -8.09 6.67
CA THR A 105 8.24 -8.01 5.52
C THR A 105 7.54 -7.30 4.39
N VAL A 106 8.10 -6.19 3.93
CA VAL A 106 7.58 -5.39 2.81
C VAL A 106 8.44 -5.67 1.60
N VAL A 107 7.88 -6.35 0.60
CA VAL A 107 8.57 -6.68 -0.66
C VAL A 107 8.09 -5.73 -1.75
N SER A 108 8.97 -4.88 -2.24
CA SER A 108 8.68 -4.00 -3.38
C SER A 108 8.84 -4.76 -4.70
N ILE A 109 7.83 -4.69 -5.56
CA ILE A 109 7.87 -5.23 -6.93
C ILE A 109 8.19 -4.07 -7.87
N PRO A 110 9.33 -4.08 -8.60
CA PRO A 110 9.63 -3.05 -9.56
C PRO A 110 8.54 -2.99 -10.66
N ARG A 111 8.00 -1.81 -10.91
CA ARG A 111 6.88 -1.62 -11.85
C ARG A 111 7.19 -2.03 -13.28
N ASP A 112 8.48 -1.95 -13.64
CA ASP A 112 9.01 -2.27 -14.96
C ASP A 112 9.39 -3.75 -15.10
N THR A 113 9.02 -4.59 -14.09
CA THR A 113 9.21 -6.05 -14.15
C THR A 113 8.36 -6.64 -15.28
N LEU A 114 9.00 -7.39 -16.16
CA LEU A 114 8.30 -8.17 -17.17
C LEU A 114 7.68 -9.40 -16.52
N VAL A 115 6.37 -9.54 -16.71
CA VAL A 115 5.55 -10.61 -16.12
C VAL A 115 4.65 -11.24 -17.16
N ASP A 116 4.17 -12.43 -16.89
CA ASP A 116 3.08 -13.05 -17.60
C ASP A 116 1.76 -12.66 -16.92
N ARG A 117 1.06 -11.69 -17.52
CA ARG A 117 -0.24 -11.23 -17.03
C ARG A 117 -1.31 -12.25 -17.42
N PRO A 118 -2.00 -12.86 -16.45
CA PRO A 118 -3.09 -13.79 -16.76
C PRO A 118 -4.29 -13.06 -17.39
N SER A 119 -5.23 -13.83 -17.87
CA SER A 119 -6.56 -13.33 -18.20
C SER A 119 -7.26 -12.86 -16.92
N CYS A 120 -7.81 -11.66 -16.93
CA CYS A 120 -8.45 -11.05 -15.78
C CYS A 120 -9.88 -10.65 -16.08
N PRO A 121 -10.81 -10.68 -15.11
CA PRO A 121 -12.10 -10.00 -15.22
C PRO A 121 -11.88 -8.51 -15.49
N ALA A 122 -12.67 -7.93 -16.39
CA ALA A 122 -12.69 -6.50 -16.69
C ALA A 122 -13.97 -5.86 -16.13
N GLU A 123 -13.94 -4.54 -15.90
CA GLU A 123 -15.07 -3.81 -15.32
C GLU A 123 -16.35 -3.86 -16.18
N ASP A 124 -16.23 -4.05 -17.49
CA ASP A 124 -17.34 -4.18 -18.43
C ASP A 124 -17.98 -5.57 -18.44
N GLY A 125 -17.49 -6.50 -17.60
CA GLY A 125 -17.95 -7.88 -17.51
C GLY A 125 -17.29 -8.83 -18.51
N ASP A 126 -16.42 -8.33 -19.37
CA ASP A 126 -15.59 -9.13 -20.26
C ASP A 126 -14.36 -9.69 -19.54
N THR A 127 -13.56 -10.44 -20.27
CA THR A 127 -12.31 -11.00 -19.77
C THR A 127 -11.15 -10.50 -20.63
N THR A 128 -10.14 -9.90 -20.00
CA THR A 128 -8.95 -9.45 -20.72
C THR A 128 -8.16 -10.63 -21.27
N ARG A 129 -7.50 -10.46 -22.40
CA ARG A 129 -6.61 -11.52 -22.94
C ARG A 129 -5.34 -11.61 -22.09
N PRO A 130 -4.81 -12.82 -21.85
CA PRO A 130 -3.51 -12.99 -21.23
C PRO A 130 -2.41 -12.37 -22.09
N ALA A 131 -1.32 -11.94 -21.49
CA ALA A 131 -0.18 -11.37 -22.20
C ALA A 131 1.12 -11.75 -21.51
N SER A 132 2.13 -12.15 -22.27
CA SER A 132 3.43 -12.56 -21.76
C SER A 132 4.48 -11.46 -21.98
N GLY A 133 5.42 -11.35 -21.04
CA GLY A 133 6.52 -10.39 -21.13
C GLY A 133 6.07 -8.92 -21.14
N VAL A 134 4.97 -8.61 -20.44
CA VAL A 134 4.45 -7.25 -20.31
C VAL A 134 4.88 -6.64 -18.98
N MET A 135 4.96 -5.31 -18.91
CA MET A 135 5.30 -4.64 -17.65
C MET A 135 4.22 -4.86 -16.59
N PHE A 136 4.62 -5.12 -15.37
CA PHE A 136 3.71 -5.34 -14.23
C PHE A 136 2.69 -4.20 -14.05
N ASN A 137 3.13 -2.93 -14.18
CA ASN A 137 2.25 -1.77 -14.00
C ASN A 137 1.07 -1.73 -14.98
N THR A 138 1.17 -2.41 -16.15
CA THR A 138 0.08 -2.48 -17.13
C THR A 138 -1.06 -3.40 -16.68
N ALA A 139 -0.84 -4.27 -15.70
CA ALA A 139 -1.91 -5.12 -15.17
C ALA A 139 -3.04 -4.30 -14.56
N TYR A 140 -2.68 -3.26 -13.80
CA TYR A 140 -3.66 -2.33 -13.23
C TYR A 140 -4.40 -1.53 -14.31
N GLU A 141 -3.68 -1.03 -15.33
CA GLU A 141 -4.27 -0.27 -16.44
C GLU A 141 -5.30 -1.09 -17.24
N VAL A 142 -5.07 -2.40 -17.37
CA VAL A 142 -5.89 -3.28 -18.21
C VAL A 142 -7.12 -3.82 -17.50
N GLY A 143 -7.04 -4.12 -16.21
CA GLY A 143 -8.14 -4.77 -15.48
C GLY A 143 -8.22 -4.35 -14.01
N GLY A 144 -7.69 -3.15 -13.67
CA GLY A 144 -7.81 -2.57 -12.34
C GLY A 144 -7.20 -3.40 -11.21
N PRO A 145 -7.75 -3.22 -9.99
CA PRO A 145 -7.28 -3.92 -8.78
C PRO A 145 -7.27 -5.44 -8.93
N VAL A 146 -8.35 -6.00 -9.48
CA VAL A 146 -8.52 -7.45 -9.63
C VAL A 146 -7.39 -8.06 -10.47
N CYS A 147 -7.03 -7.39 -11.58
CA CYS A 147 -5.96 -7.86 -12.44
C CYS A 147 -4.58 -7.70 -11.82
N ALA A 148 -4.36 -6.63 -11.06
CA ALA A 148 -3.13 -6.43 -10.31
C ALA A 148 -2.92 -7.55 -9.28
N VAL A 149 -3.95 -7.87 -8.48
CA VAL A 149 -3.90 -8.98 -7.51
C VAL A 149 -3.62 -10.30 -8.22
N LYS A 150 -4.40 -10.63 -9.27
CA LYS A 150 -4.21 -11.89 -10.01
C LYS A 150 -2.81 -12.03 -10.61
N THR A 151 -2.26 -10.91 -11.10
CA THR A 151 -0.91 -10.89 -11.68
C THR A 151 0.17 -11.09 -10.62
N VAL A 152 0.01 -10.46 -9.43
CA VAL A 152 0.93 -10.67 -8.30
C VAL A 152 0.87 -12.11 -7.82
N GLU A 153 -0.32 -12.68 -7.66
CA GLU A 153 -0.48 -14.08 -7.25
C GLU A 153 0.14 -15.05 -8.25
N ALA A 154 -0.02 -14.79 -9.56
CA ALA A 154 0.61 -15.59 -10.61
C ALA A 154 2.14 -15.47 -10.62
N LEU A 155 2.67 -14.25 -10.34
CA LEU A 155 4.10 -13.99 -10.28
C LEU A 155 4.76 -14.64 -9.06
N THR A 156 4.08 -14.60 -7.92
CA THR A 156 4.69 -14.93 -6.61
C THR A 156 4.33 -16.33 -6.11
N GLY A 157 3.21 -16.89 -6.57
CA GLY A 157 2.60 -18.08 -5.97
C GLY A 157 2.02 -17.86 -4.58
N VAL A 158 2.00 -16.62 -4.09
CA VAL A 158 1.51 -16.23 -2.76
C VAL A 158 0.11 -15.64 -2.89
N ARG A 159 -0.85 -16.13 -2.10
CA ARG A 159 -2.19 -15.55 -2.04
C ARG A 159 -2.14 -14.19 -1.35
N MET A 160 -2.79 -13.21 -1.97
CA MET A 160 -3.05 -11.90 -1.35
C MET A 160 -4.37 -12.00 -0.58
N ASP A 161 -4.29 -11.93 0.74
CA ASP A 161 -5.46 -11.95 1.63
C ASP A 161 -6.25 -10.66 1.54
N HIS A 162 -5.53 -9.53 1.38
CA HIS A 162 -6.12 -8.20 1.25
C HIS A 162 -5.47 -7.38 0.15
N TYR A 163 -6.23 -6.41 -0.32
CA TYR A 163 -5.81 -5.39 -1.25
C TYR A 163 -6.02 -4.01 -0.63
N VAL A 164 -5.02 -3.15 -0.76
CA VAL A 164 -5.05 -1.77 -0.28
C VAL A 164 -4.46 -0.87 -1.35
N GLU A 165 -5.20 0.14 -1.77
CA GLU A 165 -4.72 1.17 -2.68
C GLU A 165 -4.89 2.53 -2.02
N ILE A 166 -3.86 3.37 -2.11
CA ILE A 166 -3.91 4.75 -1.66
C ILE A 166 -3.59 5.67 -2.85
N ASP A 167 -4.42 6.67 -3.07
CA ASP A 167 -4.15 7.69 -4.08
C ASP A 167 -3.18 8.76 -3.57
N PHE A 168 -2.63 9.56 -4.48
CA PHE A 168 -1.63 10.58 -4.16
C PHE A 168 -2.12 11.62 -3.16
N ALA A 169 -3.36 12.08 -3.33
CA ALA A 169 -3.94 13.06 -2.43
C ALA A 169 -4.20 12.46 -1.03
N GLY A 170 -4.68 11.21 -0.96
CA GLY A 170 -4.85 10.49 0.30
C GLY A 170 -3.54 10.28 1.03
N PHE A 171 -2.49 9.89 0.29
CA PHE A 171 -1.15 9.75 0.86
C PHE A 171 -0.62 11.07 1.44
N ALA A 172 -0.69 12.16 0.68
CA ALA A 172 -0.22 13.48 1.14
C ALA A 172 -1.00 13.93 2.39
N ARG A 173 -2.34 13.82 2.36
CA ARG A 173 -3.18 14.16 3.52
C ARG A 173 -2.88 13.31 4.75
N LEU A 174 -2.59 12.01 4.56
CA LEU A 174 -2.19 11.13 5.67
C LEU A 174 -0.90 11.61 6.31
N VAL A 175 0.13 11.90 5.52
CA VAL A 175 1.41 12.43 6.03
C VAL A 175 1.20 13.73 6.80
N ASP A 176 0.41 14.67 6.27
CA ASP A 176 0.09 15.93 6.94
C ASP A 176 -0.68 15.71 8.25
N ALA A 177 -1.64 14.78 8.26
CA ALA A 177 -2.43 14.45 9.45
C ALA A 177 -1.58 13.82 10.57
N LEU A 178 -0.50 13.12 10.19
CA LEU A 178 0.52 12.58 11.11
C LEU A 178 1.52 13.65 11.58
N GLY A 179 1.43 14.88 11.06
CA GLY A 179 2.35 15.98 11.38
C GLY A 179 3.66 15.92 10.60
N GLY A 180 3.67 15.29 9.43
CA GLY A 180 4.85 15.10 8.60
C GLY A 180 5.63 13.83 8.92
N VAL A 181 6.67 13.55 8.12
CA VAL A 181 7.57 12.41 8.31
C VAL A 181 9.03 12.85 8.28
N THR A 182 9.88 12.22 9.09
CA THR A 182 11.31 12.49 9.11
C THR A 182 12.05 11.39 8.33
N VAL A 183 12.74 11.80 7.27
CA VAL A 183 13.56 10.94 6.43
C VAL A 183 15.00 11.41 6.43
N THR A 184 15.94 10.52 6.08
CA THR A 184 17.34 10.87 5.90
C THR A 184 17.77 10.45 4.50
N THR A 185 18.17 11.44 3.70
CA THR A 185 18.74 11.22 2.36
C THR A 185 20.26 11.09 2.46
N ARG A 186 20.83 10.19 1.68
CA ARG A 186 22.30 9.97 1.65
C ARG A 186 23.01 10.90 0.68
N GLU A 187 22.29 11.37 -0.31
CA GLU A 187 22.76 12.21 -1.42
C GLU A 187 21.79 13.36 -1.61
N ASP A 188 22.25 14.41 -2.26
CA ASP A 188 21.39 15.52 -2.67
C ASP A 188 20.36 15.01 -3.68
N ILE A 189 19.15 15.52 -3.59
CA ILE A 189 18.04 15.25 -4.52
C ILE A 189 17.69 16.57 -5.20
N ASP A 190 17.73 16.61 -6.54
CA ASP A 190 17.30 17.77 -7.32
C ASP A 190 16.54 17.27 -8.55
N ASP A 191 15.29 16.85 -8.35
CA ASP A 191 14.43 16.25 -9.39
C ASP A 191 13.36 17.24 -9.85
N ASP A 192 13.59 17.89 -10.98
CA ASP A 192 12.65 18.82 -11.62
C ASP A 192 11.27 18.22 -11.91
N ARG A 193 11.18 16.88 -12.07
CA ARG A 193 9.91 16.22 -12.42
C ARG A 193 9.05 15.93 -11.20
N SER A 194 9.66 15.64 -10.07
CA SER A 194 8.96 15.52 -8.79
C SER A 194 8.85 16.87 -8.07
N HIS A 195 9.57 17.90 -8.55
CA HIS A 195 9.69 19.22 -7.94
C HIS A 195 10.24 19.15 -6.52
N LEU A 196 11.22 18.25 -6.29
CA LEU A 196 11.84 18.07 -4.98
C LEU A 196 13.32 18.41 -5.04
N THR A 197 13.73 19.36 -4.20
CA THR A 197 15.14 19.70 -3.96
C THR A 197 15.43 19.51 -2.48
N LEU A 198 16.36 18.63 -2.14
CA LEU A 198 16.83 18.35 -0.77
C LEU A 198 18.34 18.16 -0.79
N ASP A 199 19.05 18.78 0.14
CA ASP A 199 20.45 18.44 0.41
C ASP A 199 20.54 17.05 1.08
N ALA A 200 21.71 16.40 1.03
CA ALA A 200 21.94 15.19 1.82
C ALA A 200 21.79 15.50 3.32
N GLY A 201 21.04 14.67 4.03
CA GLY A 201 20.79 14.92 5.46
C GLY A 201 19.43 14.48 5.94
N THR A 202 19.06 14.92 7.14
CA THR A 202 17.77 14.59 7.76
C THR A 202 16.79 15.73 7.57
N HIS A 203 15.63 15.41 6.99
CA HIS A 203 14.59 16.37 6.65
C HIS A 203 13.25 15.94 7.26
N HIS A 204 12.48 16.93 7.70
CA HIS A 204 11.09 16.73 8.07
C HIS A 204 10.22 17.19 6.91
N LEU A 205 9.51 16.26 6.30
CA LEU A 205 8.73 16.45 5.08
C LEU A 205 7.24 16.53 5.40
N ASP A 206 6.55 17.46 4.75
CA ASP A 206 5.10 17.49 4.69
C ASP A 206 4.57 16.49 3.65
N GLY A 207 3.24 16.45 3.45
CA GLY A 207 2.61 15.49 2.56
C GLY A 207 3.00 15.64 1.10
N GLU A 208 3.12 16.88 0.60
CA GLU A 208 3.52 17.14 -0.79
C GLU A 208 4.99 16.76 -1.02
N GLN A 209 5.87 17.11 -0.09
CA GLN A 209 7.28 16.76 -0.14
C GLN A 209 7.53 15.25 -0.03
N ALA A 210 6.80 14.57 0.86
CA ALA A 210 6.86 13.12 1.01
C ALA A 210 6.36 12.39 -0.24
N LEU A 211 5.29 12.90 -0.87
CA LEU A 211 4.80 12.39 -2.15
C LEU A 211 5.82 12.63 -3.27
N ALA A 212 6.41 13.83 -3.33
CA ALA A 212 7.46 14.15 -4.28
C ALA A 212 8.66 13.20 -4.13
N LEU A 213 9.10 12.92 -2.89
CA LEU A 213 10.15 11.95 -2.59
C LEU A 213 9.80 10.54 -3.08
N ALA A 214 8.56 10.08 -2.84
CA ALA A 214 8.10 8.76 -3.31
C ALA A 214 8.09 8.63 -4.83
N ARG A 215 8.05 9.75 -5.56
CA ARG A 215 8.00 9.84 -7.03
C ARG A 215 9.34 10.18 -7.67
N THR A 216 10.31 10.61 -6.88
CA THR A 216 11.67 10.99 -7.35
C THR A 216 12.35 9.82 -8.06
N ARG A 217 12.92 10.10 -9.24
CA ARG A 217 13.56 9.09 -10.11
C ARG A 217 14.85 9.58 -10.73
N TYR A 218 14.97 10.88 -10.97
CA TYR A 218 16.08 11.49 -11.68
C TYR A 218 17.04 12.13 -10.68
N ASP A 219 18.31 12.18 -11.06
CA ASP A 219 19.40 12.77 -10.29
C ASP A 219 19.59 12.16 -8.88
N VAL A 220 19.15 10.90 -8.70
CA VAL A 220 19.46 10.09 -7.52
C VAL A 220 20.09 8.78 -7.97
N GLY A 221 21.33 8.53 -7.56
CA GLY A 221 22.09 7.34 -7.92
C GLY A 221 22.26 7.19 -9.45
N ASP A 222 21.88 6.03 -10.01
CA ASP A 222 21.95 5.75 -11.45
C ASP A 222 20.66 6.12 -12.22
N GLY A 223 19.69 6.74 -11.56
CA GLY A 223 18.38 7.08 -12.16
C GLY A 223 17.45 5.89 -12.40
N SER A 224 17.79 4.70 -11.89
CA SER A 224 17.00 3.50 -12.05
C SER A 224 15.74 3.50 -11.19
N ASP A 225 14.77 2.66 -11.56
CA ASP A 225 13.58 2.39 -10.74
C ASP A 225 13.92 1.81 -9.36
N LEU A 226 15.07 1.13 -9.23
CA LEU A 226 15.55 0.55 -7.98
C LEU A 226 15.93 1.63 -6.94
N ASN A 227 16.48 2.75 -7.36
CA ASN A 227 16.76 3.87 -6.46
C ASN A 227 15.47 4.48 -5.91
N ARG A 228 14.46 4.66 -6.76
CA ARG A 228 13.12 5.10 -6.29
C ARG A 228 12.54 4.13 -5.26
N ILE A 229 12.67 2.82 -5.48
CA ILE A 229 12.20 1.82 -4.52
C ILE A 229 12.91 1.98 -3.18
N THR A 230 14.20 2.28 -3.17
CA THR A 230 14.95 2.53 -1.93
C THR A 230 14.40 3.72 -1.17
N LEU A 231 14.13 4.85 -1.85
CA LEU A 231 13.49 6.03 -1.23
C LEU A 231 12.10 5.71 -0.69
N GLN A 232 11.29 4.94 -1.43
CA GLN A 232 9.96 4.50 -0.98
C GLN A 232 10.05 3.60 0.25
N GLN A 233 11.03 2.70 0.33
CA GLN A 233 11.26 1.84 1.50
C GLN A 233 11.69 2.65 2.73
N ASP A 234 12.54 3.66 2.56
CA ASP A 234 12.94 4.56 3.64
C ASP A 234 11.75 5.41 4.13
N LEU A 235 10.88 5.82 3.20
CA LEU A 235 9.63 6.51 3.51
C LEU A 235 8.65 5.61 4.28
N VAL A 236 8.48 4.35 3.88
CA VAL A 236 7.65 3.38 4.62
C VAL A 236 8.16 3.21 6.05
N ARG A 237 9.47 3.04 6.25
CA ARG A 237 10.05 2.96 7.59
C ARG A 237 9.84 4.26 8.40
N ALA A 238 9.92 5.43 7.75
CA ALA A 238 9.68 6.71 8.37
C ALA A 238 8.21 6.85 8.81
N LEU A 239 7.26 6.44 7.96
CA LEU A 239 5.84 6.41 8.29
C LEU A 239 5.54 5.51 9.48
N VAL A 240 6.07 4.29 9.51
CA VAL A 240 5.88 3.38 10.65
C VAL A 240 6.46 4.00 11.94
N ARG A 241 7.65 4.59 11.88
CA ARG A 241 8.23 5.31 13.04
C ARG A 241 7.33 6.46 13.51
N GLN A 242 6.80 7.25 12.59
CA GLN A 242 5.92 8.37 12.90
C GLN A 242 4.63 7.89 13.56
N ILE A 243 3.96 6.89 12.99
CA ILE A 243 2.72 6.32 13.52
C ILE A 243 2.93 5.74 14.92
N THR A 244 4.02 5.00 15.14
CA THR A 244 4.34 4.39 16.43
C THR A 244 4.79 5.41 17.49
N ALA A 245 5.36 6.55 17.07
CA ALA A 245 5.74 7.62 17.96
C ALA A 245 4.54 8.48 18.41
N LEU A 246 3.47 8.52 17.61
CA LEU A 246 2.24 9.23 17.95
C LEU A 246 1.37 8.32 18.82
N ASP A 247 1.11 8.76 20.05
CA ASP A 247 0.10 8.10 20.90
C ASP A 247 -1.32 8.46 20.39
N LEU A 248 -1.66 7.95 19.19
CA LEU A 248 -2.94 8.23 18.53
C LEU A 248 -4.14 7.85 19.41
N PRO A 249 -4.15 6.69 20.12
CA PRO A 249 -5.24 6.37 21.03
C PRO A 249 -5.46 7.40 22.14
N ALA A 250 -4.41 8.04 22.63
CA ALA A 250 -4.52 9.08 23.65
C ALA A 250 -4.92 10.46 23.09
N ASN A 251 -4.92 10.62 21.74
CA ASN A 251 -5.30 11.88 21.09
C ASN A 251 -6.44 11.65 20.07
N PRO A 252 -7.71 11.64 20.50
CA PRO A 252 -8.86 11.36 19.61
C PRO A 252 -8.96 12.30 18.41
N ALA A 253 -8.55 13.56 18.55
CA ALA A 253 -8.58 14.53 17.45
C ALA A 253 -7.50 14.23 16.38
N ALA A 254 -6.31 13.81 16.80
CA ALA A 254 -5.26 13.38 15.87
C ALA A 254 -5.64 12.06 15.19
N LEU A 255 -6.17 11.11 15.95
CA LEU A 255 -6.66 9.84 15.44
C LEU A 255 -7.75 10.05 14.38
N PHE A 256 -8.74 10.93 14.65
CA PHE A 256 -9.80 11.23 13.70
C PHE A 256 -9.24 11.86 12.41
N ARG A 257 -8.32 12.83 12.53
CA ARG A 257 -7.71 13.45 11.33
C ARG A 257 -6.93 12.44 10.48
N ALA A 258 -6.13 11.58 11.13
CA ALA A 258 -5.37 10.54 10.43
C ALA A 258 -6.31 9.53 9.74
N ALA A 259 -7.37 9.12 10.44
CA ALA A 259 -8.37 8.21 9.89
C ALA A 259 -9.16 8.85 8.71
N ASP A 260 -9.60 10.12 8.82
CA ASP A 260 -10.32 10.83 7.74
C ASP A 260 -9.42 11.03 6.51
N ALA A 261 -8.14 11.37 6.72
CA ALA A 261 -7.15 11.50 5.66
C ALA A 261 -6.91 10.17 4.93
N LEU A 262 -6.70 9.09 5.69
CA LEU A 262 -6.47 7.76 5.15
C LEU A 262 -7.71 7.26 4.39
N THR A 263 -8.87 7.20 5.03
CA THR A 263 -10.09 6.65 4.43
C THR A 263 -10.54 7.42 3.20
N GLY A 264 -10.29 8.72 3.15
CA GLY A 264 -10.65 9.59 2.01
C GLY A 264 -9.87 9.34 0.72
N GLY A 265 -8.77 8.58 0.76
CA GLY A 265 -7.97 8.19 -0.42
C GLY A 265 -7.76 6.68 -0.54
N LEU A 266 -8.53 5.90 0.24
CA LEU A 266 -8.36 4.47 0.37
C LEU A 266 -9.35 3.70 -0.51
N THR A 267 -8.84 2.73 -1.26
CA THR A 267 -9.63 1.66 -1.89
C THR A 267 -9.10 0.33 -1.37
N THR A 268 -9.99 -0.56 -0.93
CA THR A 268 -9.61 -1.86 -0.34
C THR A 268 -10.38 -3.00 -1.00
N ASP A 269 -10.07 -4.24 -0.62
CA ASP A 269 -11.00 -5.35 -0.85
C ASP A 269 -12.19 -5.28 0.15
N THR A 270 -13.23 -6.09 -0.12
CA THR A 270 -14.43 -6.15 0.74
C THR A 270 -14.18 -6.74 2.13
N GLY A 271 -13.02 -7.31 2.41
CA GLY A 271 -12.60 -7.76 3.74
C GLY A 271 -12.03 -6.63 4.63
N LEU A 272 -11.78 -5.44 4.05
CA LEU A 272 -11.30 -4.25 4.74
C LEU A 272 -12.11 -2.98 4.38
N ASP A 273 -13.31 -3.11 3.82
CA ASP A 273 -14.09 -1.99 3.31
C ASP A 273 -14.92 -1.27 4.38
N SER A 274 -14.76 -1.63 5.65
CA SER A 274 -15.40 -0.96 6.78
C SER A 274 -14.38 -0.40 7.78
N LEU A 275 -14.78 0.67 8.47
CA LEU A 275 -13.98 1.24 9.56
C LEU A 275 -13.73 0.20 10.68
N GLY A 276 -14.67 -0.71 10.92
CA GLY A 276 -14.54 -1.76 11.92
C GLY A 276 -13.43 -2.76 11.60
N GLU A 277 -13.33 -3.18 10.35
CA GLU A 277 -12.30 -4.11 9.87
C GLU A 277 -10.92 -3.45 9.83
N LEU A 278 -10.83 -2.22 9.32
CA LEU A 278 -9.58 -1.43 9.38
C LEU A 278 -9.10 -1.20 10.81
N ALA A 279 -10.01 -0.89 11.74
CA ALA A 279 -9.67 -0.75 13.17
C ALA A 279 -9.24 -2.09 13.79
N SER A 280 -9.78 -3.21 13.33
CA SER A 280 -9.35 -4.55 13.77
C SER A 280 -7.97 -4.90 13.26
N LEU A 281 -7.67 -4.58 11.99
CA LEU A 281 -6.32 -4.70 11.44
C LEU A 281 -5.33 -3.82 12.22
N ALA A 282 -5.64 -2.55 12.43
CA ALA A 282 -4.78 -1.62 13.17
C ALA A 282 -4.48 -2.12 14.59
N ARG A 283 -5.49 -2.60 15.31
CA ARG A 283 -5.30 -3.20 16.64
C ARG A 283 -4.44 -4.44 16.62
N SER A 284 -4.57 -5.28 15.60
CA SER A 284 -3.72 -6.47 15.45
C SER A 284 -2.25 -6.13 15.28
N LEU A 285 -1.92 -4.91 14.84
CA LEU A 285 -0.58 -4.40 14.59
C LEU A 285 0.00 -3.57 15.74
N GLU A 286 -0.69 -3.44 16.89
CA GLU A 286 -0.20 -2.64 18.04
C GLU A 286 1.19 -3.09 18.55
N GLY A 287 1.54 -4.37 18.34
CA GLY A 287 2.86 -4.92 18.68
C GLY A 287 3.95 -4.70 17.62
N LEU A 288 3.60 -4.15 16.46
CA LEU A 288 4.53 -3.93 15.37
C LEU A 288 5.31 -2.64 15.59
N THR A 289 6.64 -2.74 15.61
CA THR A 289 7.55 -1.60 15.75
C THR A 289 8.40 -1.45 14.49
N ALA A 290 8.93 -0.24 14.24
CA ALA A 290 9.65 0.04 12.99
C ALA A 290 10.93 -0.80 12.80
N ASP A 291 11.57 -1.21 13.88
CA ASP A 291 12.74 -2.11 13.87
C ASP A 291 12.39 -3.57 13.50
N ARG A 292 11.10 -3.93 13.57
CA ARG A 292 10.58 -5.24 13.15
C ARG A 292 9.96 -5.22 11.74
N VAL A 293 10.07 -4.10 11.04
CA VAL A 293 9.68 -3.99 9.62
C VAL A 293 10.91 -4.12 8.75
N THR A 294 10.98 -5.23 8.01
CA THR A 294 12.02 -5.47 7.01
C THR A 294 11.50 -5.05 5.64
N THR A 295 12.25 -4.26 4.91
CA THR A 295 11.92 -3.90 3.53
C THR A 295 12.93 -4.55 2.59
N VAL A 296 12.43 -5.18 1.51
CA VAL A 296 13.23 -5.89 0.51
C VAL A 296 12.71 -5.52 -0.88
N THR A 297 13.58 -5.43 -1.84
CA THR A 297 13.17 -5.39 -3.25
C THR A 297 13.18 -6.82 -3.79
N MET A 298 12.15 -7.21 -4.53
CA MET A 298 12.14 -8.50 -5.23
C MET A 298 13.44 -8.62 -6.07
N PRO A 299 14.21 -9.70 -5.93
CA PRO A 299 15.40 -9.92 -6.72
C PRO A 299 15.09 -9.90 -8.22
N VAL A 300 15.81 -9.08 -8.98
CA VAL A 300 15.59 -8.91 -10.42
C VAL A 300 16.90 -8.78 -11.17
N LEU A 301 16.89 -9.17 -12.44
CA LEU A 301 17.97 -8.99 -13.42
C LEU A 301 17.51 -8.11 -14.58
N PRO A 302 18.40 -7.41 -15.28
CA PRO A 302 18.07 -6.74 -16.52
C PRO A 302 17.43 -7.70 -17.52
N ALA A 303 16.35 -7.29 -18.16
CA ALA A 303 15.68 -8.13 -19.14
C ALA A 303 16.53 -8.27 -20.41
N PRO A 304 16.74 -9.48 -20.94
CA PRO A 304 17.56 -9.70 -22.14
C PRO A 304 17.03 -8.97 -23.39
N SER A 305 15.71 -8.69 -23.42
CA SER A 305 15.05 -8.04 -24.56
C SER A 305 15.07 -6.53 -24.51
N ASP A 306 15.19 -5.93 -23.32
CA ASP A 306 15.19 -4.48 -23.11
C ASP A 306 15.95 -4.13 -21.79
N PRO A 307 17.10 -3.46 -21.88
CA PRO A 307 17.89 -3.11 -20.69
C PRO A 307 17.21 -2.14 -19.72
N ASN A 308 16.14 -1.46 -20.17
CA ASN A 308 15.31 -0.60 -19.31
C ASN A 308 14.22 -1.38 -18.56
N ARG A 309 14.17 -2.69 -18.70
CA ARG A 309 13.22 -3.59 -18.04
C ARG A 309 13.96 -4.60 -17.20
N VAL A 310 13.25 -5.20 -16.29
CA VAL A 310 13.79 -6.25 -15.42
C VAL A 310 12.92 -7.50 -15.49
N VAL A 311 13.54 -8.63 -15.17
CA VAL A 311 12.86 -9.93 -14.97
C VAL A 311 13.20 -10.45 -13.57
N PRO A 312 12.34 -11.29 -12.96
CA PRO A 312 12.68 -11.94 -11.70
C PRO A 312 14.02 -12.69 -11.81
N ASP A 313 14.88 -12.52 -10.80
CA ASP A 313 16.12 -13.28 -10.65
C ASP A 313 15.81 -14.62 -10.01
N GLU A 314 15.58 -15.63 -10.85
CA GLU A 314 15.33 -16.99 -10.37
C GLU A 314 16.67 -17.75 -10.19
N PRO A 315 16.83 -18.52 -9.08
CA PRO A 315 15.81 -18.92 -8.10
C PRO A 315 15.68 -17.98 -6.86
N GLU A 316 16.37 -16.84 -6.80
CA GLU A 316 16.36 -15.94 -5.63
C GLU A 316 14.98 -15.36 -5.36
N ALA A 317 14.28 -14.89 -6.39
CA ALA A 317 12.90 -14.40 -6.27
C ALA A 317 11.97 -15.48 -5.74
N GLY A 318 12.04 -16.70 -6.28
CA GLY A 318 11.25 -17.84 -5.81
C GLY A 318 11.52 -18.19 -4.35
N ARG A 319 12.79 -18.13 -3.89
CA ARG A 319 13.14 -18.36 -2.47
C ARG A 319 12.53 -17.27 -1.57
N LEU A 320 12.58 -16.01 -1.99
CA LEU A 320 11.96 -14.93 -1.25
C LEU A 320 10.46 -15.19 -1.06
N TRP A 321 9.72 -15.46 -2.14
CA TRP A 321 8.28 -15.69 -2.07
C TRP A 321 7.92 -16.94 -1.26
N THR A 322 8.68 -18.02 -1.40
CA THR A 322 8.47 -19.22 -0.58
C THR A 322 8.64 -18.97 0.92
N SER A 323 9.46 -18.00 1.30
CA SER A 323 9.65 -17.65 2.72
C SER A 323 8.45 -16.89 3.33
N LEU A 324 7.49 -16.47 2.51
CA LEU A 324 6.30 -15.70 2.91
C LEU A 324 5.00 -16.52 2.84
N THR A 325 5.08 -17.84 2.62
CA THR A 325 3.92 -18.75 2.51
C THR A 325 3.63 -19.56 3.77
#